data_dec6e70e6390401da0c72e45b7755aad
#
_entry.id   dec6e70e6390401da0c72e45b7755aad
#
_cell.length_a   1.000
_cell.length_b   1.000
_cell.length_c   1.000
_cell.angle_alpha   90.00
_cell.angle_beta   90.00
_cell.angle_gamma   90.00
#
_symmetry.space_group_name_H-M   'P 1'
#
loop_
_entity.id
_entity.type
_entity.pdbx_description
1 polymer ?
#
loop_
_entity_poly.entity_id
_entity_poly.type
_entity_poly.pdbx_seq_one_letter_code
_entity_poly.pdbx_strand_id
1 'polypeptide(L)'
;MIREELGEDECGAFLVWGDPSLYDSTLRIIDQIIARGTVAFEYEVIPGISAIQALAARHRIALNRIGKSVHITTGRKIAEGLPNNIDDVIVMLDADCSFKHLGDSEIDIYWGAYVGTEDEILVAGDLRERMQDIERMRTEGKARKGWIMDTYLLRRRDE
;
A
#
# COMPACT_ATOMS: atom_id res chain seq x y z
N MET A 1 15.13 2.07 -25.85
CA MET A 1 13.78 1.59 -25.45
C MET A 1 12.69 2.52 -25.91
N ILE A 2 12.33 3.65 -25.30
CA ILE A 2 11.21 4.51 -25.80
C ILE A 2 11.45 4.92 -27.28
N ARG A 3 12.66 5.39 -27.63
CA ARG A 3 13.03 5.77 -29.01
C ARG A 3 13.07 4.61 -30.02
N GLU A 4 13.26 3.41 -29.57
CA GLU A 4 13.41 2.22 -30.42
C GLU A 4 12.06 1.54 -30.63
N GLU A 5 11.14 1.72 -29.69
CA GLU A 5 9.83 1.04 -29.64
C GLU A 5 8.67 1.90 -30.15
N LEU A 6 8.83 3.23 -30.18
CA LEU A 6 7.79 4.17 -30.58
C LEU A 6 8.25 5.06 -31.74
N GLY A 7 7.44 5.12 -32.80
CA GLY A 7 7.56 6.10 -33.88
C GLY A 7 7.11 7.51 -33.45
N GLU A 8 7.30 8.51 -34.31
CA GLU A 8 7.04 9.94 -34.00
C GLU A 8 5.57 10.23 -33.64
N ASP A 9 4.62 9.47 -34.18
CA ASP A 9 3.18 9.66 -33.94
C ASP A 9 2.54 8.52 -33.14
N GLU A 10 3.35 7.68 -32.49
CA GLU A 10 2.85 6.55 -31.71
C GLU A 10 2.72 6.90 -30.23
N CYS A 11 1.76 6.22 -29.58
CA CYS A 11 1.50 6.35 -28.14
C CYS A 11 1.86 5.06 -27.42
N GLY A 12 2.65 5.16 -26.37
CA GLY A 12 2.98 4.05 -25.46
C GLY A 12 2.27 4.19 -24.12
N ALA A 13 2.02 3.07 -23.44
CA ALA A 13 1.44 3.07 -22.11
C ALA A 13 2.30 2.24 -21.14
N PHE A 14 2.49 2.78 -19.93
CA PHE A 14 3.07 2.06 -18.79
C PHE A 14 1.96 1.64 -17.84
N LEU A 15 1.79 0.33 -17.68
CA LEU A 15 0.81 -0.21 -16.75
C LEU A 15 1.44 -0.31 -15.35
N VAL A 16 0.78 0.28 -14.37
CA VAL A 16 1.21 0.27 -12.96
C VAL A 16 0.16 -0.40 -12.09
N TRP A 17 0.58 -0.98 -10.98
CA TRP A 17 -0.36 -1.55 -10.01
C TRP A 17 -0.88 -0.46 -9.07
N GLY A 18 -2.21 -0.34 -9.00
CA GLY A 18 -2.86 0.65 -8.18
C GLY A 18 -2.83 2.04 -8.81
N ASP A 19 -2.20 2.99 -8.17
CA ASP A 19 -2.12 4.39 -8.60
C ASP A 19 -0.66 4.81 -8.81
N PRO A 20 -0.30 5.44 -9.93
CA PRO A 20 1.09 5.83 -10.23
C PRO A 20 1.67 6.88 -9.29
N SER A 21 0.84 7.56 -8.49
CA SER A 21 1.29 8.57 -7.53
C SER A 21 1.69 7.99 -6.17
N LEU A 22 1.42 6.69 -5.89
CA LEU A 22 1.60 6.11 -4.58
C LEU A 22 2.58 4.91 -4.60
N TYR A 23 3.80 5.12 -4.06
CA TYR A 23 4.87 4.11 -3.98
C TYR A 23 5.22 3.42 -5.30
N ASP A 24 5.02 4.13 -6.41
CA ASP A 24 5.44 3.74 -7.75
C ASP A 24 6.64 4.58 -8.21
N SER A 25 7.45 4.05 -9.12
CA SER A 25 8.64 4.75 -9.61
C SER A 25 8.50 5.34 -11.01
N THR A 26 7.40 5.06 -11.70
CA THR A 26 7.21 5.42 -13.12
C THR A 26 7.30 6.93 -13.34
N LEU A 27 6.59 7.74 -12.56
CA LEU A 27 6.63 9.19 -12.68
C LEU A 27 8.03 9.76 -12.45
N ARG A 28 8.74 9.28 -11.44
CA ARG A 28 10.13 9.67 -11.16
C ARG A 28 11.08 9.30 -12.33
N ILE A 29 10.85 8.17 -12.99
CA ILE A 29 11.62 7.76 -14.16
C ILE A 29 11.31 8.67 -15.35
N ILE A 30 10.04 9.02 -15.58
CA ILE A 30 9.61 9.97 -16.61
C ILE A 30 10.30 11.31 -16.41
N ASP A 31 10.27 11.88 -15.18
CA ASP A 31 10.96 13.13 -14.85
C ASP A 31 12.46 13.07 -15.17
N GLN A 32 13.13 11.95 -14.86
CA GLN A 32 14.54 11.76 -15.18
C GLN A 32 14.81 11.69 -16.69
N ILE A 33 13.89 11.11 -17.48
CA ILE A 33 14.01 11.06 -18.95
C ILE A 33 13.86 12.48 -19.53
N ILE A 34 12.87 13.22 -19.08
CA ILE A 34 12.64 14.61 -19.48
C ILE A 34 13.86 15.49 -19.14
N ALA A 35 14.37 15.35 -17.92
CA ALA A 35 15.56 16.12 -17.47
C ALA A 35 16.81 15.85 -18.30
N ARG A 36 16.96 14.65 -18.89
CA ARG A 36 18.06 14.33 -19.80
C ARG A 36 17.95 15.02 -21.16
N GLY A 37 16.77 15.46 -21.56
CA GLY A 37 16.54 16.16 -22.83
C GLY A 37 16.82 15.36 -24.10
N THR A 38 16.94 14.03 -23.99
CA THR A 38 17.27 13.15 -25.13
C THR A 38 16.06 12.74 -25.94
N VAL A 39 14.87 12.84 -25.37
CA VAL A 39 13.56 12.52 -25.99
C VAL A 39 12.57 13.58 -25.58
N ALA A 40 11.83 14.12 -26.55
CA ALA A 40 10.69 15.02 -26.30
C ALA A 40 9.41 14.22 -26.49
N PHE A 41 8.49 14.27 -25.53
CA PHE A 41 7.17 13.64 -25.59
C PHE A 41 6.22 14.34 -24.62
N GLU A 42 4.95 14.25 -24.89
CA GLU A 42 3.89 14.61 -23.94
C GLU A 42 3.47 13.34 -23.18
N TYR A 43 2.98 13.48 -21.97
CA TYR A 43 2.44 12.36 -21.22
C TYR A 43 1.23 12.74 -20.39
N GLU A 44 0.37 11.78 -20.15
CA GLU A 44 -0.80 11.88 -19.29
C GLU A 44 -0.69 10.85 -18.17
N VAL A 45 -1.16 11.19 -16.98
CA VAL A 45 -1.23 10.30 -15.83
C VAL A 45 -2.68 9.92 -15.59
N ILE A 46 -3.00 8.65 -15.78
CA ILE A 46 -4.34 8.13 -15.51
C ILE A 46 -4.37 7.62 -14.08
N PRO A 47 -5.19 8.21 -13.18
CA PRO A 47 -5.28 7.76 -11.79
C PRO A 47 -5.92 6.38 -11.68
N GLY A 48 -5.51 5.63 -10.66
CA GLY A 48 -6.03 4.30 -10.39
C GLY A 48 -6.52 4.13 -8.95
N ILE A 49 -7.08 2.97 -8.66
CA ILE A 49 -7.46 2.59 -7.30
C ILE A 49 -6.27 1.88 -6.66
N SER A 50 -5.70 2.49 -5.62
CA SER A 50 -4.59 1.87 -4.89
C SER A 50 -5.07 0.78 -3.93
N ALA A 51 -4.12 -0.03 -3.43
CA ALA A 51 -4.38 -1.03 -2.41
C ALA A 51 -5.06 -0.45 -1.15
N ILE A 52 -4.83 0.83 -0.86
CA ILE A 52 -5.42 1.52 0.29
C ILE A 52 -6.95 1.65 0.13
N GLN A 53 -7.42 2.15 -1.02
CA GLN A 53 -8.86 2.28 -1.27
C GLN A 53 -9.51 0.91 -1.39
N ALA A 54 -8.84 -0.05 -2.02
CA ALA A 54 -9.33 -1.42 -2.11
C ALA A 54 -9.49 -2.06 -0.73
N LEU A 55 -8.49 -1.93 0.16
CA LEU A 55 -8.56 -2.40 1.54
C LEU A 55 -9.76 -1.81 2.29
N ALA A 56 -9.93 -0.48 2.24
CA ALA A 56 -11.03 0.20 2.91
C ALA A 56 -12.39 -0.28 2.41
N ALA A 57 -12.55 -0.43 1.10
CA ALA A 57 -13.77 -0.93 0.48
C ALA A 57 -14.09 -2.36 0.92
N ARG A 58 -13.08 -3.25 0.96
CA ARG A 58 -13.26 -4.65 1.36
C ARG A 58 -13.60 -4.80 2.84
N HIS A 59 -13.02 -3.99 3.71
CA HIS A 59 -13.36 -3.93 5.12
C HIS A 59 -14.62 -3.08 5.42
N ARG A 60 -15.16 -2.34 4.43
CA ARG A 60 -16.31 -1.43 4.57
C ARG A 60 -16.09 -0.35 5.62
N ILE A 61 -14.91 0.25 5.60
CA ILE A 61 -14.50 1.30 6.53
C ILE A 61 -14.08 2.57 5.77
N ALA A 62 -14.18 3.72 6.44
CA ALA A 62 -13.51 4.93 5.98
C ALA A 62 -12.01 4.85 6.32
N LEU A 63 -11.16 5.41 5.45
CA LEU A 63 -9.71 5.47 5.70
C LEU A 63 -9.38 6.34 6.91
N ASN A 64 -10.13 7.43 7.10
CA ASN A 64 -9.99 8.33 8.24
C ASN A 64 -11.34 8.57 8.90
N ARG A 65 -11.33 8.82 10.21
CA ARG A 65 -12.50 9.29 10.96
C ARG A 65 -12.69 10.78 10.75
N ILE A 66 -13.90 11.30 10.98
CA ILE A 66 -14.22 12.73 10.81
C ILE A 66 -13.29 13.56 11.71
N GLY A 67 -12.61 14.53 11.12
CA GLY A 67 -11.68 15.42 11.83
C GLY A 67 -10.35 14.79 12.24
N LYS A 68 -10.12 13.50 11.93
CA LYS A 68 -8.89 12.79 12.24
C LYS A 68 -7.97 12.71 11.03
N SER A 69 -6.65 12.68 11.30
CA SER A 69 -5.63 12.53 10.27
C SER A 69 -5.42 11.07 9.89
N VAL A 70 -4.97 10.85 8.65
CA VAL A 70 -4.45 9.57 8.20
C VAL A 70 -2.99 9.72 7.77
N HIS A 71 -2.16 8.82 8.22
CA HIS A 71 -0.74 8.77 7.88
C HIS A 71 -0.45 7.53 7.02
N ILE A 72 0.11 7.73 5.84
CA ILE A 72 0.52 6.64 4.95
C ILE A 72 2.02 6.44 5.10
N THR A 73 2.45 5.22 5.40
CA THR A 73 3.85 4.91 5.68
C THR A 73 4.22 3.48 5.25
N THR A 74 5.45 3.08 5.54
CA THR A 74 5.96 1.74 5.25
C THR A 74 6.22 0.96 6.53
N GLY A 75 6.25 -0.39 6.44
CA GLY A 75 6.54 -1.26 7.57
C GLY A 75 7.85 -0.90 8.29
N ARG A 76 8.89 -0.52 7.55
CA ARG A 76 10.16 -0.08 8.14
C ARG A 76 9.98 1.07 9.14
N LYS A 77 9.09 2.02 8.84
CA LYS A 77 8.83 3.16 9.73
C LYS A 77 7.99 2.75 10.94
N ILE A 78 7.08 1.80 10.77
CA ILE A 78 6.28 1.27 11.88
C ILE A 78 7.14 0.47 12.87
N ALA A 79 8.18 -0.19 12.41
CA ALA A 79 9.15 -0.86 13.29
C ALA A 79 9.86 0.09 14.28
N GLU A 80 9.94 1.40 13.95
CA GLU A 80 10.46 2.46 14.83
C GLU A 80 9.42 2.94 15.87
N GLY A 81 8.16 2.49 15.75
CA GLY A 81 7.02 2.87 16.60
C GLY A 81 5.96 3.66 15.84
N LEU A 82 4.76 3.78 16.45
CA LEU A 82 3.70 4.62 15.89
C LEU A 82 4.02 6.10 16.11
N PRO A 83 3.81 6.93 15.08
CA PRO A 83 3.93 8.37 15.24
C PRO A 83 2.99 8.90 16.35
N ASN A 84 3.48 9.84 17.15
CA ASN A 84 2.65 10.51 18.15
C ASN A 84 1.59 11.38 17.45
N ASN A 85 0.42 11.51 18.06
CA ASN A 85 -0.69 12.34 17.58
C ASN A 85 -1.27 11.95 16.20
N ILE A 86 -1.15 10.67 15.80
CA ILE A 86 -1.79 10.15 14.59
C ILE A 86 -2.80 9.10 15.00
N ASP A 87 -4.01 9.23 14.47
CA ASP A 87 -5.15 8.38 14.81
C ASP A 87 -5.23 7.13 13.94
N ASP A 88 -5.01 7.31 12.64
CA ASP A 88 -5.14 6.27 11.62
C ASP A 88 -3.83 6.18 10.82
N VAL A 89 -3.21 5.00 10.77
CA VAL A 89 -1.94 4.76 10.07
C VAL A 89 -2.11 3.65 9.04
N ILE A 90 -1.88 3.96 7.78
CA ILE A 90 -1.89 2.98 6.70
C ILE A 90 -0.46 2.55 6.42
N VAL A 91 -0.23 1.26 6.41
CA VAL A 91 1.09 0.67 6.20
C VAL A 91 1.11 -0.15 4.93
N MET A 92 2.08 0.16 4.09
CA MET A 92 2.38 -0.55 2.85
C MET A 92 3.82 -1.06 2.89
N LEU A 93 4.14 -2.01 2.00
CA LEU A 93 5.50 -2.52 1.82
C LEU A 93 6.12 -3.02 3.15
N ASP A 94 5.37 -3.78 3.92
CA ASP A 94 5.84 -4.38 5.16
C ASP A 94 6.26 -5.84 4.93
N ALA A 95 7.57 -6.07 4.85
CA ALA A 95 8.12 -7.42 4.67
C ALA A 95 8.07 -8.27 5.94
N ASP A 96 8.02 -7.65 7.13
CA ASP A 96 8.39 -8.28 8.40
C ASP A 96 7.25 -8.34 9.43
N CYS A 97 6.01 -7.95 9.06
CA CYS A 97 4.89 -7.78 9.99
C CYS A 97 5.26 -6.84 11.14
N SER A 98 5.68 -5.62 10.79
CA SER A 98 6.22 -4.63 11.74
C SER A 98 5.23 -4.24 12.83
N PHE A 99 3.92 -4.47 12.64
CA PHE A 99 2.89 -4.29 13.65
C PHE A 99 3.12 -5.11 14.94
N LYS A 100 3.93 -6.16 14.91
CA LYS A 100 4.28 -6.97 16.08
C LYS A 100 4.91 -6.15 17.20
N HIS A 101 5.64 -5.10 16.84
CA HIS A 101 6.30 -4.21 17.80
C HIS A 101 5.33 -3.28 18.53
N LEU A 102 4.04 -3.31 18.18
CA LEU A 102 2.99 -2.44 18.71
C LEU A 102 2.05 -3.15 19.70
N GLY A 103 2.40 -4.33 20.16
CA GLY A 103 1.53 -5.24 20.92
C GLY A 103 0.92 -4.71 22.22
N ASP A 104 1.46 -3.63 22.79
CA ASP A 104 0.96 -3.02 24.05
C ASP A 104 -0.03 -1.86 23.80
N SER A 105 -0.37 -1.57 22.57
CA SER A 105 -1.21 -0.44 22.19
C SER A 105 -2.67 -0.85 22.01
N GLU A 106 -3.61 0.01 22.38
CA GLU A 106 -5.05 -0.15 22.07
C GLU A 106 -5.32 0.25 20.61
N ILE A 107 -5.07 -0.71 19.71
CA ILE A 107 -5.11 -0.52 18.27
C ILE A 107 -5.97 -1.61 17.64
N ASP A 108 -6.86 -1.24 16.75
CA ASP A 108 -7.49 -2.14 15.80
C ASP A 108 -6.66 -2.20 14.52
N ILE A 109 -6.53 -3.39 13.97
CA ILE A 109 -5.92 -3.63 12.67
C ILE A 109 -6.98 -4.06 11.66
N TYR A 110 -6.86 -3.52 10.44
CA TYR A 110 -7.59 -3.96 9.25
C TYR A 110 -6.55 -4.37 8.22
N TRP A 111 -6.28 -5.66 8.14
CA TRP A 111 -5.23 -6.22 7.28
C TRP A 111 -5.84 -6.92 6.07
N GLY A 112 -5.18 -6.81 4.92
CA GLY A 112 -5.56 -7.50 3.71
C GLY A 112 -4.35 -7.92 2.89
N ALA A 113 -4.38 -9.15 2.39
CA ALA A 113 -3.44 -9.65 1.41
C ALA A 113 -4.16 -10.02 0.12
N TYR A 114 -3.49 -9.83 -1.02
CA TYR A 114 -4.03 -10.07 -2.36
C TYR A 114 -5.39 -9.39 -2.59
N VAL A 115 -5.58 -8.21 -2.01
CA VAL A 115 -6.87 -7.51 -1.97
C VAL A 115 -7.41 -7.30 -3.38
N GLY A 116 -8.68 -7.68 -3.59
CA GLY A 116 -9.37 -7.58 -4.87
C GLY A 116 -9.11 -8.74 -5.83
N THR A 117 -8.38 -9.78 -5.42
CA THR A 117 -8.15 -10.99 -6.21
C THR A 117 -8.96 -12.17 -5.67
N GLU A 118 -8.96 -13.30 -6.39
CA GLU A 118 -9.58 -14.55 -5.93
C GLU A 118 -8.90 -15.15 -4.68
N ASP A 119 -7.65 -14.78 -4.43
CA ASP A 119 -6.87 -15.24 -3.28
C ASP A 119 -6.93 -14.29 -2.08
N GLU A 120 -7.83 -13.34 -2.09
CA GLU A 120 -7.97 -12.32 -1.05
C GLU A 120 -8.10 -12.92 0.34
N ILE A 121 -7.32 -12.38 1.28
CA ILE A 121 -7.39 -12.71 2.70
C ILE A 121 -7.61 -11.39 3.46
N LEU A 122 -8.63 -11.35 4.32
CA LEU A 122 -8.96 -10.19 5.14
C LEU A 122 -9.01 -10.58 6.61
N VAL A 123 -8.39 -9.77 7.47
CA VAL A 123 -8.44 -9.92 8.93
C VAL A 123 -8.66 -8.55 9.57
N ALA A 124 -9.58 -8.46 10.54
CA ALA A 124 -9.80 -7.23 11.29
C ALA A 124 -10.07 -7.52 12.77
N GLY A 125 -9.79 -6.55 13.62
CA GLY A 125 -10.04 -6.57 15.06
C GLY A 125 -8.88 -6.06 15.90
N ASP A 126 -8.91 -6.35 17.21
CA ASP A 126 -7.83 -6.01 18.14
C ASP A 126 -6.48 -6.54 17.63
N LEU A 127 -5.49 -5.67 17.53
CA LEU A 127 -4.18 -6.06 17.00
C LEU A 127 -3.56 -7.22 17.80
N ARG A 128 -3.65 -7.20 19.12
CA ARG A 128 -3.08 -8.23 20.01
C ARG A 128 -3.72 -9.60 19.78
N GLU A 129 -5.02 -9.62 19.50
CA GLU A 129 -5.75 -10.85 19.24
C GLU A 129 -5.49 -11.39 17.82
N ARG A 130 -5.26 -10.50 16.85
CA ARG A 130 -5.17 -10.85 15.42
C ARG A 130 -3.76 -11.04 14.90
N MET A 131 -2.73 -10.54 15.60
CA MET A 131 -1.37 -10.56 15.04
C MET A 131 -0.85 -11.97 14.70
N GLN A 132 -1.10 -12.95 15.56
CA GLN A 132 -0.65 -14.34 15.31
C GLN A 132 -1.38 -14.96 14.11
N ASP A 133 -2.68 -14.71 13.97
CA ASP A 133 -3.47 -15.19 12.84
C ASP A 133 -2.97 -14.57 11.54
N ILE A 134 -2.69 -13.27 11.54
CA ILE A 134 -2.16 -12.56 10.37
C ILE A 134 -0.80 -13.13 9.97
N GLU A 135 0.12 -13.33 10.91
CA GLU A 135 1.44 -13.90 10.63
C GLU A 135 1.34 -15.30 10.01
N ARG A 136 0.46 -16.14 10.56
CA ARG A 136 0.21 -17.48 10.03
C ARG A 136 -0.34 -17.41 8.62
N MET A 137 -1.43 -16.68 8.40
CA MET A 137 -2.07 -16.55 7.08
C MET A 137 -1.14 -15.94 6.04
N ARG A 138 -0.32 -14.97 6.44
CA ARG A 138 0.70 -14.35 5.59
C ARG A 138 1.76 -15.38 5.17
N THR A 139 2.25 -16.17 6.10
CA THR A 139 3.24 -17.22 5.85
C THR A 139 2.70 -18.29 4.91
N GLU A 140 1.48 -18.78 5.18
CA GLU A 140 0.79 -19.76 4.35
C GLU A 140 0.52 -19.23 2.93
N GLY A 141 0.03 -17.99 2.81
CA GLY A 141 -0.22 -17.33 1.54
C GLY A 141 1.05 -17.19 0.70
N LYS A 142 2.14 -16.72 1.33
CA LYS A 142 3.44 -16.60 0.68
C LYS A 142 4.00 -17.96 0.24
N ALA A 143 3.88 -18.99 1.08
CA ALA A 143 4.32 -20.34 0.73
C ALA A 143 3.56 -20.92 -0.46
N ARG A 144 2.23 -20.68 -0.53
CA ARG A 144 1.37 -21.14 -1.61
C ARG A 144 1.62 -20.46 -2.95
N LYS A 145 1.87 -19.12 -2.93
CA LYS A 145 1.98 -18.29 -4.13
C LYS A 145 3.42 -17.93 -4.54
N GLY A 146 4.40 -18.16 -3.67
CA GLY A 146 5.78 -17.73 -3.88
C GLY A 146 6.03 -16.25 -3.57
N TRP A 147 5.01 -15.45 -3.38
CA TRP A 147 5.05 -14.02 -3.04
C TRP A 147 3.85 -13.63 -2.20
N ILE A 148 3.89 -12.47 -1.56
CA ILE A 148 2.74 -11.86 -0.91
C ILE A 148 2.79 -10.34 -1.08
N MET A 149 1.62 -9.76 -1.29
CA MET A 149 1.41 -8.32 -1.28
C MET A 149 0.28 -8.04 -0.30
N ASP A 150 0.61 -7.35 0.77
CA ASP A 150 -0.31 -7.02 1.84
C ASP A 150 -0.22 -5.55 2.23
N THR A 151 -1.30 -5.04 2.76
CA THR A 151 -1.41 -3.69 3.32
C THR A 151 -2.36 -3.72 4.50
N TYR A 152 -2.23 -2.76 5.42
CA TYR A 152 -3.10 -2.68 6.57
C TYR A 152 -3.30 -1.26 7.09
N LEU A 153 -4.43 -1.05 7.75
CA LEU A 153 -4.74 0.14 8.52
C LEU A 153 -4.64 -0.20 10.01
N LEU A 154 -3.89 0.59 10.74
CA LEU A 154 -3.85 0.61 12.21
C LEU A 154 -4.67 1.79 12.69
N ARG A 155 -5.62 1.55 13.57
CA ARG A 155 -6.54 2.55 14.11
C ARG A 155 -6.47 2.57 15.63
N ARG A 156 -6.07 3.70 16.21
CA ARG A 156 -6.16 3.89 17.65
C ARG A 156 -7.64 3.89 18.07
N ARG A 157 -7.95 3.19 19.14
CA ARG A 157 -9.29 3.27 19.74
C ARG A 157 -9.46 4.64 20.36
N ASP A 158 -10.66 5.18 20.24
CA ASP A 158 -11.03 6.38 21.01
C ASP A 158 -11.17 5.96 22.48
N GLU A 159 -10.64 6.79 23.40
CA GLU A 159 -10.85 6.66 24.85
C GLU A 159 -12.31 6.90 25.22
#